data_18ffec0f8557f815d525385203f8ab2c
#
_entry.id   18ffec0f8557f815d525385203f8ab2c
#
_cell.length_a   1.000
_cell.length_b   1.000
_cell.length_c   1.000
_cell.angle_alpha   90.00
_cell.angle_beta   90.00
_cell.angle_gamma   90.00
#
_symmetry.space_group_name_H-M   'P 1'
#
loop_
_entity.id
_entity.type
_entity.pdbx_description
1 polymer ?
#
loop_
_entity_poly.entity_id
_entity_poly.type
_entity_poly.pdbx_seq_one_letter_code
_entity_poly.pdbx_strand_id
1 'polypeptide(L)'
;MHASLVIMAAGIGSRYGGNKQTDGVGPHGEILMEYGVYDAVRAGFDKVVFIIKPDMRELMERLCGRMAAGLRTADGCPVEVCYAYQDSTSLPAWYTAPEGRTKPFGTAHAVLCTRELVHEPFCVINADDYYGVDAYRTMYSALRTIPAEGAAAMVGYMLRNTVTAHGTVSRGVCHVKDGCLTDIHETLKIALLPDGTIRDEDTGTVLAGDTVVSMNFWGFTPSIFGELERYFHAFLRSEAGQSVKAECLLPTMVGDLLAQGRLTVSVLHSADRWFGMTYHEDRARVAQELVKLHETGVYPAELR
;
A
#
# COMPACT_ATOMS: atom_id res chain seq x y z
N MET A 1 12.19 -18.89 -2.43
CA MET A 1 12.37 -17.63 -3.20
C MET A 1 12.38 -16.51 -2.16
N HIS A 2 13.36 -15.62 -2.23
CA HIS A 2 13.35 -14.39 -1.43
C HIS A 2 12.33 -13.41 -2.01
N ALA A 3 11.56 -12.76 -1.14
CA ALA A 3 10.61 -11.73 -1.52
C ALA A 3 10.43 -10.70 -0.39
N SER A 4 10.34 -9.42 -0.76
CA SER A 4 10.17 -8.33 0.22
C SER A 4 8.73 -7.85 0.32
N LEU A 5 8.30 -7.55 1.54
CA LEU A 5 7.14 -6.71 1.83
C LEU A 5 7.62 -5.26 2.04
N VAL A 6 7.14 -4.33 1.23
CA VAL A 6 7.42 -2.90 1.34
C VAL A 6 6.17 -2.19 1.89
N ILE A 7 6.31 -1.49 3.00
CA ILE A 7 5.19 -0.85 3.70
C ILE A 7 5.36 0.67 3.66
N MET A 8 4.39 1.36 3.07
CA MET A 8 4.37 2.83 2.98
C MET A 8 3.85 3.43 4.28
N ALA A 9 4.76 3.78 5.19
CA ALA A 9 4.47 4.28 6.52
C ALA A 9 4.87 5.76 6.76
N ALA A 10 5.47 6.46 5.79
CA ALA A 10 5.89 7.86 5.94
C ALA A 10 4.74 8.86 6.14
N GLY A 11 3.51 8.49 5.73
CA GLY A 11 2.27 9.26 5.94
C GLY A 11 1.62 9.06 7.30
N ILE A 12 2.10 8.11 8.08
CA ILE A 12 1.60 7.81 9.44
C ILE A 12 1.81 9.06 10.32
N GLY A 13 0.74 9.55 10.93
CA GLY A 13 0.74 10.73 11.81
C GLY A 13 0.18 12.02 11.20
N SER A 14 0.17 12.20 9.89
CA SER A 14 -0.31 13.45 9.29
C SER A 14 -1.85 13.55 9.22
N ARG A 15 -2.56 12.42 9.11
CA ARG A 15 -4.03 12.38 8.99
C ARG A 15 -4.75 12.41 10.34
N TYR A 16 -4.08 12.07 11.45
CA TYR A 16 -4.68 11.86 12.77
C TYR A 16 -4.19 12.78 13.88
N GLY A 17 -3.42 13.84 13.56
CA GLY A 17 -3.01 14.85 14.55
C GLY A 17 -2.16 14.30 15.71
N GLY A 18 -1.29 13.33 15.44
CA GLY A 18 -0.37 12.72 16.43
C GLY A 18 -0.99 11.52 17.18
N ASN A 19 -0.20 10.55 17.53
CA ASN A 19 -0.41 9.39 18.42
C ASN A 19 -1.47 8.31 18.07
N LYS A 20 -2.43 8.53 17.17
CA LYS A 20 -3.56 7.58 16.98
C LYS A 20 -3.27 6.35 16.11
N GLN A 21 -2.18 6.32 15.40
CA GLN A 21 -1.80 5.14 14.58
C GLN A 21 -0.98 4.12 15.35
N THR A 22 -0.55 4.50 16.53
CA THR A 22 0.03 3.59 17.52
C THR A 22 -1.03 3.01 18.45
N ASP A 23 -2.28 3.47 18.37
CA ASP A 23 -3.39 2.91 19.14
C ASP A 23 -3.80 1.59 18.49
N GLY A 24 -3.49 0.49 19.13
CA GLY A 24 -3.86 -0.84 18.69
C GLY A 24 -5.36 -0.98 18.43
N VAL A 25 -5.71 -1.73 17.41
CA VAL A 25 -7.08 -2.08 17.02
C VAL A 25 -7.37 -3.56 17.21
N GLY A 26 -6.32 -4.37 17.32
CA GLY A 26 -6.45 -5.79 17.66
C GLY A 26 -6.79 -6.03 19.11
N PRO A 27 -7.23 -7.24 19.47
CA PRO A 27 -7.71 -7.58 20.82
C PRO A 27 -6.62 -7.45 21.90
N HIS A 28 -5.33 -7.52 21.52
CA HIS A 28 -4.19 -7.36 22.44
C HIS A 28 -3.40 -6.09 22.19
N GLY A 29 -3.97 -5.14 21.43
CA GLY A 29 -3.36 -3.86 21.13
C GLY A 29 -2.49 -3.86 19.86
N GLU A 30 -2.66 -4.83 18.99
CA GLU A 30 -1.99 -4.89 17.69
C GLU A 30 -2.47 -3.77 16.78
N ILE A 31 -1.58 -3.21 15.98
CA ILE A 31 -1.90 -2.25 14.93
C ILE A 31 -2.10 -2.97 13.58
N LEU A 32 -2.81 -2.34 12.62
CA LEU A 32 -3.11 -2.98 11.32
C LEU A 32 -1.85 -3.45 10.58
N MET A 33 -0.78 -2.69 10.64
CA MET A 33 0.49 -3.03 10.02
C MET A 33 1.08 -4.35 10.54
N GLU A 34 0.87 -4.70 11.82
CA GLU A 34 1.35 -5.96 12.39
C GLU A 34 0.67 -7.17 11.75
N TYR A 35 -0.63 -7.07 11.45
CA TYR A 35 -1.34 -8.11 10.69
C TYR A 35 -0.77 -8.27 9.29
N GLY A 36 -0.49 -7.14 8.59
CA GLY A 36 0.12 -7.18 7.28
C GLY A 36 1.48 -7.87 7.26
N VAL A 37 2.35 -7.56 8.23
CA VAL A 37 3.66 -8.23 8.37
C VAL A 37 3.48 -9.71 8.71
N TYR A 38 2.59 -10.05 9.64
CA TYR A 38 2.32 -11.43 10.03
C TYR A 38 1.85 -12.27 8.85
N ASP A 39 0.87 -11.77 8.09
CA ASP A 39 0.31 -12.45 6.93
C ASP A 39 1.34 -12.63 5.80
N ALA A 40 2.14 -11.59 5.54
CA ALA A 40 3.20 -11.65 4.54
C ALA A 40 4.26 -12.71 4.90
N VAL A 41 4.73 -12.74 6.15
CA VAL A 41 5.72 -13.73 6.59
C VAL A 41 5.16 -15.15 6.48
N ARG A 42 3.90 -15.37 6.85
CA ARG A 42 3.22 -16.65 6.67
C ARG A 42 3.01 -17.04 5.21
N ALA A 43 2.87 -16.07 4.32
CA ALA A 43 2.80 -16.31 2.88
C ALA A 43 4.16 -16.68 2.27
N GLY A 44 5.27 -16.35 2.96
CA GLY A 44 6.62 -16.69 2.53
C GLY A 44 7.55 -15.50 2.28
N PHE A 45 7.12 -14.26 2.57
CA PHE A 45 8.00 -13.09 2.53
C PHE A 45 9.00 -13.17 3.69
N ASP A 46 10.27 -12.96 3.39
CA ASP A 46 11.39 -13.11 4.32
C ASP A 46 12.12 -11.80 4.63
N LYS A 47 11.63 -10.68 4.06
CA LYS A 47 12.14 -9.34 4.30
C LYS A 47 11.01 -8.34 4.37
N VAL A 48 11.10 -7.40 5.32
CA VAL A 48 10.15 -6.29 5.48
C VAL A 48 10.90 -4.97 5.43
N VAL A 49 10.47 -4.08 4.55
CA VAL A 49 11.05 -2.74 4.38
C VAL A 49 10.01 -1.68 4.72
N PHE A 50 10.22 -0.93 5.78
CA PHE A 50 9.35 0.18 6.16
C PHE A 50 9.85 1.47 5.54
N ILE A 51 8.98 2.15 4.79
CA ILE A 51 9.23 3.50 4.28
C ILE A 51 8.71 4.49 5.32
N ILE A 52 9.61 5.23 5.95
CA ILE A 52 9.30 6.11 7.07
C ILE A 52 9.95 7.49 6.89
N LYS A 53 9.60 8.45 7.74
CA LYS A 53 10.40 9.65 7.95
C LYS A 53 11.50 9.36 8.98
N PRO A 54 12.64 10.10 8.95
CA PRO A 54 13.75 9.86 9.87
C PRO A 54 13.36 9.95 11.36
N ASP A 55 12.48 10.88 11.72
CA ASP A 55 11.96 11.08 13.08
C ASP A 55 11.07 9.94 13.59
N MET A 56 10.61 9.06 12.71
CA MET A 56 9.79 7.89 13.06
C MET A 56 10.61 6.64 13.38
N ARG A 57 11.93 6.67 13.18
CA ARG A 57 12.80 5.47 13.28
C ARG A 57 12.66 4.74 14.61
N GLU A 58 12.81 5.43 15.73
CA GLU A 58 12.73 4.81 17.05
C GLU A 58 11.35 4.23 17.35
N LEU A 59 10.28 4.92 16.91
CA LEU A 59 8.91 4.44 17.06
C LEU A 59 8.71 3.13 16.28
N MET A 60 9.12 3.10 15.02
CA MET A 60 8.96 1.92 14.17
C MET A 60 9.80 0.75 14.64
N GLU A 61 11.00 0.97 15.15
CA GLU A 61 11.81 -0.09 15.78
C GLU A 61 11.11 -0.71 16.99
N ARG A 62 10.47 0.10 17.86
CA ARG A 62 9.73 -0.42 19.00
C ARG A 62 8.49 -1.20 18.61
N LEU A 63 7.73 -0.72 17.64
CA LEU A 63 6.51 -1.38 17.16
C LEU A 63 6.83 -2.65 16.37
N CYS A 64 7.66 -2.51 15.34
CA CYS A 64 7.95 -3.59 14.41
C CYS A 64 9.08 -4.52 14.89
N GLY A 65 10.01 -4.01 15.68
CA GLY A 65 11.11 -4.80 16.22
C GLY A 65 10.65 -5.90 17.18
N ARG A 66 9.62 -5.65 17.98
CA ARG A 66 9.02 -6.67 18.87
C ARG A 66 8.37 -7.78 18.08
N MET A 67 7.62 -7.43 17.06
CA MET A 67 6.92 -8.39 16.23
C MET A 67 7.87 -9.16 15.34
N ALA A 68 8.74 -8.47 14.58
CA ALA A 68 9.66 -9.10 13.63
C ALA A 68 10.68 -10.01 14.32
N ALA A 69 11.14 -9.66 15.52
CA ALA A 69 12.08 -10.49 16.28
C ALA A 69 11.53 -11.86 16.66
N GLY A 70 10.21 -11.99 16.79
CA GLY A 70 9.53 -13.26 17.09
C GLY A 70 9.17 -14.08 15.86
N LEU A 71 9.01 -13.43 14.70
CA LEU A 71 8.53 -14.08 13.48
C LEU A 71 9.64 -14.91 12.80
N ARG A 72 9.19 -16.01 12.20
CA ARG A 72 10.01 -16.91 11.38
C ARG A 72 9.26 -17.20 10.09
N THR A 73 10.00 -17.33 9.00
CA THR A 73 9.44 -17.86 7.75
C THR A 73 9.01 -19.32 7.95
N ALA A 74 8.28 -19.89 6.99
CA ALA A 74 7.89 -21.30 7.02
C ALA A 74 9.10 -22.26 7.14
N ASP A 75 10.27 -21.86 6.62
CA ASP A 75 11.52 -22.61 6.68
C ASP A 75 12.32 -22.32 7.98
N GLY A 76 11.74 -21.56 8.93
CA GLY A 76 12.35 -21.25 10.22
C GLY A 76 13.40 -20.13 10.19
N CYS A 77 13.62 -19.45 9.05
CA CYS A 77 14.57 -18.36 8.95
C CYS A 77 14.05 -17.08 9.63
N PRO A 78 14.94 -16.27 10.24
CA PRO A 78 14.54 -14.95 10.75
C PRO A 78 14.14 -14.04 9.61
N VAL A 79 13.21 -13.12 9.89
CA VAL A 79 12.78 -12.09 8.95
C VAL A 79 13.77 -10.91 9.01
N GLU A 80 14.26 -10.49 7.85
CA GLU A 80 15.07 -9.27 7.73
C GLU A 80 14.17 -8.04 7.84
N VAL A 81 14.54 -7.04 8.65
CA VAL A 81 13.80 -5.78 8.80
C VAL A 81 14.68 -4.60 8.43
N CYS A 82 14.23 -3.83 7.43
CA CYS A 82 14.93 -2.67 6.90
C CYS A 82 14.07 -1.41 6.98
N TYR A 83 14.70 -0.25 6.89
CA TYR A 83 14.05 1.06 6.89
C TYR A 83 14.58 1.93 5.75
N ALA A 84 13.66 2.38 4.90
CA ALA A 84 13.92 3.37 3.86
C ALA A 84 13.38 4.73 4.31
N TYR A 85 14.07 5.81 3.96
CA TYR A 85 13.67 7.15 4.35
C TYR A 85 13.11 7.94 3.16
N GLN A 86 11.88 8.43 3.33
CA GLN A 86 11.25 9.34 2.38
C GLN A 86 11.34 10.77 2.92
N ASP A 87 12.41 11.48 2.55
CA ASP A 87 12.69 12.85 2.98
C ASP A 87 13.36 13.68 1.88
N SER A 88 13.87 14.85 2.23
CA SER A 88 14.58 15.73 1.29
C SER A 88 15.92 15.18 0.82
N THR A 89 16.55 14.26 1.56
CA THR A 89 17.85 13.66 1.19
C THR A 89 17.71 12.59 0.11
N SER A 90 16.49 12.07 -0.08
CA SER A 90 16.15 11.11 -1.13
C SER A 90 15.83 11.76 -2.50
N LEU A 91 15.95 13.10 -2.60
CA LEU A 91 15.73 13.85 -3.83
C LEU A 91 17.02 13.89 -4.67
N PRO A 92 16.90 13.97 -6.03
CA PRO A 92 18.06 14.14 -6.89
C PRO A 92 18.81 15.45 -6.58
N ALA A 93 20.13 15.42 -6.63
CA ALA A 93 21.00 16.57 -6.31
C ALA A 93 20.71 17.83 -7.17
N TRP A 94 20.12 17.67 -8.36
CA TRP A 94 19.77 18.78 -9.26
C TRP A 94 18.40 19.43 -8.93
N TYR A 95 17.64 18.88 -7.98
CA TYR A 95 16.29 19.37 -7.65
C TYR A 95 16.25 19.99 -6.26
N THR A 96 15.64 21.16 -6.15
CA THR A 96 15.36 21.82 -4.87
C THR A 96 13.84 21.84 -4.66
N ALA A 97 13.39 21.31 -3.53
CA ALA A 97 11.98 21.31 -3.18
C ALA A 97 11.46 22.74 -3.02
N PRO A 98 10.21 23.03 -3.45
CA PRO A 98 9.58 24.35 -3.27
C PRO A 98 9.57 24.77 -1.80
N GLU A 99 9.80 26.06 -1.56
CA GLU A 99 9.73 26.64 -0.21
C GLU A 99 8.36 26.38 0.42
N GLY A 100 8.35 25.99 1.70
CA GLY A 100 7.14 25.67 2.44
C GLY A 100 6.54 24.28 2.16
N ARG A 101 7.18 23.44 1.32
CA ARG A 101 6.75 22.05 1.13
C ARG A 101 7.06 21.21 2.34
N THR A 102 6.02 20.70 2.99
CA THR A 102 6.11 19.71 4.10
C THR A 102 5.57 18.34 3.71
N LYS A 103 4.80 18.27 2.60
CA LYS A 103 4.18 17.04 2.12
C LYS A 103 5.20 16.16 1.37
N PRO A 104 5.24 14.83 1.62
CA PRO A 104 6.04 13.91 0.81
C PRO A 104 5.68 13.97 -0.68
N PHE A 105 6.58 13.53 -1.56
CA PHE A 105 6.38 13.59 -3.01
C PHE A 105 5.47 12.47 -3.56
N GLY A 106 4.77 11.74 -2.72
CA GLY A 106 3.78 10.73 -3.09
C GLY A 106 4.32 9.30 -3.08
N THR A 107 3.45 8.35 -3.44
CA THR A 107 3.68 6.92 -3.29
C THR A 107 4.70 6.34 -4.28
N ALA A 108 4.81 6.90 -5.49
CA ALA A 108 5.87 6.50 -6.43
C ALA A 108 7.27 6.83 -5.90
N HIS A 109 7.45 8.04 -5.32
CA HIS A 109 8.71 8.42 -4.67
C HIS A 109 8.98 7.55 -3.43
N ALA A 110 7.94 7.24 -2.63
CA ALA A 110 8.10 6.37 -1.47
C ALA A 110 8.72 5.02 -1.86
N VAL A 111 8.15 4.36 -2.88
CA VAL A 111 8.69 3.07 -3.36
C VAL A 111 10.10 3.23 -3.93
N LEU A 112 10.39 4.31 -4.66
CA LEU A 112 11.74 4.57 -5.19
C LEU A 112 12.81 4.64 -4.08
N CYS A 113 12.46 5.15 -2.89
CA CYS A 113 13.38 5.21 -1.75
C CYS A 113 13.85 3.84 -1.24
N THR A 114 13.23 2.73 -1.66
CA THR A 114 13.63 1.37 -1.26
C THR A 114 14.64 0.71 -2.20
N ARG A 115 15.03 1.37 -3.28
CA ARG A 115 15.84 0.83 -4.38
C ARG A 115 17.14 0.14 -3.92
N GLU A 116 17.84 0.75 -2.96
CA GLU A 116 19.12 0.22 -2.47
C GLU A 116 18.95 -0.92 -1.45
N LEU A 117 17.71 -1.18 -1.03
CA LEU A 117 17.38 -2.20 -0.03
C LEU A 117 16.68 -3.41 -0.65
N VAL A 118 16.02 -3.27 -1.81
CA VAL A 118 15.16 -4.30 -2.40
C VAL A 118 15.75 -4.75 -3.74
N HIS A 119 16.24 -5.97 -3.80
CA HIS A 119 16.87 -6.56 -4.99
C HIS A 119 16.15 -7.85 -5.46
N GLU A 120 15.13 -8.27 -4.74
CA GLU A 120 14.24 -9.41 -4.99
C GLU A 120 12.84 -8.94 -5.43
N PRO A 121 11.98 -9.81 -5.98
CA PRO A 121 10.57 -9.50 -6.18
C PRO A 121 9.92 -9.04 -4.88
N PHE A 122 9.04 -8.07 -4.96
CA PHE A 122 8.47 -7.45 -3.76
C PHE A 122 7.02 -7.03 -3.95
N CYS A 123 6.28 -6.93 -2.85
CA CYS A 123 4.99 -6.26 -2.85
C CYS A 123 5.02 -4.96 -2.05
N VAL A 124 4.12 -4.06 -2.41
CA VAL A 124 3.94 -2.74 -1.77
C VAL A 124 2.55 -2.68 -1.17
N ILE A 125 2.43 -2.17 0.06
CA ILE A 125 1.17 -1.96 0.76
C ILE A 125 1.15 -0.62 1.51
N ASN A 126 -0.05 -0.15 1.86
CA ASN A 126 -0.23 0.91 2.84
C ASN A 126 -0.10 0.36 4.27
N ALA A 127 0.37 1.18 5.20
CA ALA A 127 0.55 0.79 6.60
C ALA A 127 -0.74 0.80 7.43
N ASP A 128 -1.79 1.47 6.94
CA ASP A 128 -3.06 1.68 7.62
C ASP A 128 -4.23 0.85 7.05
N ASP A 129 -3.90 -0.15 6.24
CA ASP A 129 -4.86 -1.04 5.57
C ASP A 129 -4.70 -2.49 6.00
N TYR A 130 -5.81 -3.19 6.14
CA TYR A 130 -5.88 -4.65 6.26
C TYR A 130 -6.28 -5.25 4.91
N TYR A 131 -5.48 -6.16 4.42
CA TYR A 131 -5.63 -6.73 3.08
C TYR A 131 -6.18 -8.17 3.07
N GLY A 132 -6.06 -8.89 4.19
CA GLY A 132 -6.46 -10.27 4.32
C GLY A 132 -5.35 -11.28 4.01
N VAL A 133 -5.45 -12.45 4.62
CA VAL A 133 -4.44 -13.53 4.56
C VAL A 133 -4.24 -14.05 3.13
N ASP A 134 -5.35 -14.23 2.40
CA ASP A 134 -5.34 -14.78 1.04
C ASP A 134 -4.69 -13.82 0.02
N ALA A 135 -4.83 -12.51 0.23
CA ALA A 135 -4.20 -11.50 -0.61
C ALA A 135 -2.66 -11.65 -0.65
N TYR A 136 -2.03 -11.88 0.51
CA TYR A 136 -0.57 -12.08 0.59
C TYR A 136 -0.14 -13.40 -0.03
N ARG A 137 -0.88 -14.50 0.17
CA ARG A 137 -0.60 -15.80 -0.44
C ARG A 137 -0.67 -15.73 -1.95
N THR A 138 -1.73 -15.09 -2.47
CA THR A 138 -1.97 -14.90 -3.90
C THR A 138 -0.86 -14.03 -4.51
N MET A 139 -0.49 -12.92 -3.86
CA MET A 139 0.59 -12.06 -4.32
C MET A 139 1.95 -12.78 -4.29
N TYR A 140 2.28 -13.48 -3.22
CA TYR A 140 3.52 -14.25 -3.13
C TYR A 140 3.62 -15.31 -4.23
N SER A 141 2.50 -16.01 -4.51
CA SER A 141 2.44 -16.97 -5.61
C SER A 141 2.67 -16.33 -6.98
N ALA A 142 2.07 -15.16 -7.23
CA ALA A 142 2.25 -14.43 -8.48
C ALA A 142 3.70 -13.95 -8.65
N LEU A 143 4.34 -13.43 -7.60
CA LEU A 143 5.73 -12.96 -7.63
C LEU A 143 6.74 -14.08 -7.96
N ARG A 144 6.39 -15.35 -7.71
CA ARG A 144 7.27 -16.48 -8.07
C ARG A 144 7.38 -16.74 -9.56
N THR A 145 6.42 -16.25 -10.32
CA THR A 145 6.30 -16.51 -11.77
C THR A 145 6.23 -15.25 -12.61
N ILE A 146 6.27 -14.07 -11.96
CA ILE A 146 6.22 -12.79 -12.66
C ILE A 146 7.46 -12.64 -13.57
N PRO A 147 7.30 -12.19 -14.83
CA PRO A 147 8.44 -11.84 -15.67
C PRO A 147 9.36 -10.81 -15.03
N ALA A 148 10.66 -10.96 -15.25
CA ALA A 148 11.66 -10.09 -14.62
C ALA A 148 11.53 -8.62 -15.03
N GLU A 149 11.01 -8.34 -16.23
CA GLU A 149 10.87 -6.99 -16.79
C GLU A 149 9.48 -6.78 -17.41
N GLY A 150 8.99 -5.54 -17.37
CA GLY A 150 7.76 -5.11 -18.04
C GLY A 150 6.48 -5.72 -17.49
N ALA A 151 6.51 -6.34 -16.29
CA ALA A 151 5.36 -6.97 -15.68
C ALA A 151 5.21 -6.59 -14.21
N ALA A 152 3.96 -6.50 -13.78
CA ALA A 152 3.55 -6.29 -12.40
C ALA A 152 2.29 -7.10 -12.08
N ALA A 153 1.95 -7.18 -10.81
CA ALA A 153 0.69 -7.73 -10.32
C ALA A 153 0.01 -6.75 -9.37
N MET A 154 -1.29 -6.86 -9.24
CA MET A 154 -2.08 -6.06 -8.30
C MET A 154 -3.18 -6.94 -7.68
N VAL A 155 -3.40 -6.84 -6.38
CA VAL A 155 -4.62 -7.39 -5.78
C VAL A 155 -5.73 -6.36 -5.93
N GLY A 156 -6.78 -6.72 -6.66
CA GLY A 156 -7.96 -5.89 -6.86
C GLY A 156 -9.05 -6.19 -5.82
N TYR A 157 -9.75 -5.14 -5.38
CA TYR A 157 -10.87 -5.24 -4.46
C TYR A 157 -12.14 -4.68 -5.08
N MET A 158 -13.31 -5.20 -4.67
CA MET A 158 -14.58 -4.67 -5.12
C MET A 158 -14.87 -3.32 -4.45
N LEU A 159 -15.24 -2.31 -5.23
CA LEU A 159 -15.48 -0.95 -4.76
C LEU A 159 -16.45 -0.89 -3.57
N ARG A 160 -17.58 -1.65 -3.64
CA ARG A 160 -18.57 -1.72 -2.55
C ARG A 160 -18.00 -2.13 -1.19
N ASN A 161 -16.86 -2.84 -1.17
CA ASN A 161 -16.21 -3.29 0.06
C ASN A 161 -15.18 -2.29 0.59
N THR A 162 -14.93 -1.19 -0.14
CA THR A 162 -13.87 -0.21 0.17
C THR A 162 -14.38 1.21 0.42
N VAL A 163 -15.71 1.42 0.33
CA VAL A 163 -16.36 2.70 0.63
C VAL A 163 -16.84 2.75 2.07
N THR A 164 -17.06 3.95 2.59
CA THR A 164 -17.58 4.21 3.94
C THR A 164 -18.77 5.15 3.89
N ALA A 165 -19.65 5.07 4.91
CA ALA A 165 -20.78 5.99 5.08
C ALA A 165 -20.35 7.33 5.72
N HIS A 166 -19.09 7.46 6.16
CA HIS A 166 -18.59 8.59 6.97
C HIS A 166 -17.88 9.66 6.16
N GLY A 167 -18.02 9.66 4.83
CA GLY A 167 -17.41 10.66 3.94
C GLY A 167 -16.99 10.06 2.60
N THR A 168 -16.05 10.75 1.93
CA THR A 168 -15.53 10.31 0.64
C THR A 168 -14.22 9.56 0.80
N VAL A 169 -13.94 8.67 -0.15
CA VAL A 169 -12.66 7.93 -0.23
C VAL A 169 -12.00 8.13 -1.60
N SER A 170 -10.67 8.01 -1.65
CA SER A 170 -9.92 8.01 -2.90
C SER A 170 -9.55 6.58 -3.28
N ARG A 171 -9.76 6.19 -4.55
CA ARG A 171 -9.47 4.85 -5.08
C ARG A 171 -8.93 4.92 -6.49
N GLY A 172 -7.99 4.06 -6.80
CA GLY A 172 -7.62 3.77 -8.18
C GLY A 172 -8.70 2.90 -8.83
N VAL A 173 -9.63 3.50 -9.57
CA VAL A 173 -10.69 2.79 -10.31
C VAL A 173 -10.07 2.09 -11.51
N CYS A 174 -10.25 0.76 -11.60
CA CYS A 174 -9.58 -0.11 -12.55
C CYS A 174 -10.51 -0.58 -13.66
N HIS A 175 -10.03 -0.58 -14.89
CA HIS A 175 -10.61 -1.34 -15.99
C HIS A 175 -9.82 -2.63 -16.20
N VAL A 176 -10.49 -3.76 -16.13
CA VAL A 176 -9.88 -5.09 -16.20
C VAL A 176 -10.47 -5.86 -17.38
N LYS A 177 -9.59 -6.47 -18.18
CA LYS A 177 -9.96 -7.35 -19.27
C LYS A 177 -9.08 -8.58 -19.27
N ASP A 178 -9.68 -9.76 -19.35
CA ASP A 178 -8.97 -11.05 -19.38
C ASP A 178 -7.94 -11.23 -18.25
N GLY A 179 -8.29 -10.74 -17.03
CA GLY A 179 -7.40 -10.79 -15.86
C GLY A 179 -6.24 -9.79 -15.86
N CYS A 180 -6.18 -8.91 -16.86
CA CYS A 180 -5.17 -7.86 -16.96
C CYS A 180 -5.76 -6.47 -16.75
N LEU A 181 -5.04 -5.61 -16.07
CA LEU A 181 -5.35 -4.20 -15.95
C LEU A 181 -5.15 -3.53 -17.31
N THR A 182 -6.17 -2.87 -17.83
CA THR A 182 -6.11 -2.12 -19.09
C THR A 182 -6.03 -0.63 -18.88
N ASP A 183 -6.56 -0.15 -17.75
CA ASP A 183 -6.55 1.26 -17.37
C ASP A 183 -6.79 1.42 -15.87
N ILE A 184 -6.31 2.53 -15.29
CA ILE A 184 -6.51 2.89 -13.89
C ILE A 184 -6.58 4.40 -13.74
N HIS A 185 -7.62 4.88 -13.08
CA HIS A 185 -7.82 6.30 -12.77
C HIS A 185 -7.95 6.53 -11.26
N GLU A 186 -7.13 7.42 -10.72
CA GLU A 186 -7.27 7.86 -9.33
C GLU A 186 -8.50 8.78 -9.20
N THR A 187 -9.55 8.27 -8.53
CA THR A 187 -10.80 8.99 -8.25
C THR A 187 -10.80 9.42 -6.79
N LEU A 188 -10.80 10.73 -6.55
CA LEU A 188 -10.45 11.32 -5.25
C LEU A 188 -11.62 11.45 -4.28
N LYS A 189 -12.88 11.49 -4.78
CA LYS A 189 -14.07 11.74 -3.97
C LYS A 189 -15.21 10.78 -4.26
N ILE A 190 -14.99 9.51 -3.95
CA ILE A 190 -16.03 8.49 -4.08
C ILE A 190 -16.87 8.48 -2.80
N ALA A 191 -18.16 8.75 -2.92
CA ALA A 191 -19.13 8.74 -1.84
C ALA A 191 -20.05 7.52 -1.91
N LEU A 192 -20.40 6.96 -0.75
CA LEU A 192 -21.52 6.04 -0.58
C LEU A 192 -22.73 6.83 -0.09
N LEU A 193 -23.74 6.96 -0.94
CA LEU A 193 -24.97 7.70 -0.64
C LEU A 193 -25.92 6.87 0.25
N PRO A 194 -26.88 7.51 0.95
CA PRO A 194 -27.83 6.81 1.82
C PRO A 194 -28.72 5.76 1.12
N ASP A 195 -28.94 5.89 -0.18
CA ASP A 195 -29.66 4.93 -1.00
C ASP A 195 -28.82 3.74 -1.48
N GLY A 196 -27.54 3.68 -1.07
CA GLY A 196 -26.59 2.66 -1.47
C GLY A 196 -25.87 2.93 -2.79
N THR A 197 -26.17 4.03 -3.47
CA THR A 197 -25.48 4.44 -4.69
C THR A 197 -24.05 4.86 -4.39
N ILE A 198 -23.09 4.38 -5.18
CA ILE A 198 -21.68 4.81 -5.11
C ILE A 198 -21.44 5.80 -6.25
N ARG A 199 -20.93 6.98 -5.92
CA ARG A 199 -20.75 8.06 -6.90
C ARG A 199 -19.44 8.80 -6.71
N ASP A 200 -18.80 9.14 -7.81
CA ASP A 200 -17.73 10.14 -7.85
C ASP A 200 -18.37 11.55 -7.74
N GLU A 201 -18.07 12.28 -6.68
CA GLU A 201 -18.64 13.62 -6.44
C GLU A 201 -18.07 14.68 -7.36
N ASP A 202 -16.86 14.50 -7.89
CA ASP A 202 -16.24 15.49 -8.78
C ASP A 202 -16.86 15.45 -10.18
N THR A 203 -17.25 14.28 -10.68
CA THR A 203 -17.83 14.10 -12.03
C THR A 203 -19.33 13.82 -12.01
N GLY A 204 -19.89 13.42 -10.88
CA GLY A 204 -21.27 12.94 -10.76
C GLY A 204 -21.49 11.52 -11.29
N THR A 205 -20.43 10.83 -11.72
CA THR A 205 -20.53 9.47 -12.32
C THR A 205 -20.91 8.44 -11.26
N VAL A 206 -21.92 7.64 -11.55
CA VAL A 206 -22.29 6.47 -10.73
C VAL A 206 -21.35 5.33 -11.05
N LEU A 207 -20.74 4.75 -10.02
CA LEU A 207 -19.82 3.62 -10.11
C LEU A 207 -20.51 2.33 -9.67
N ALA A 208 -20.31 1.27 -10.42
CA ALA A 208 -20.85 -0.04 -10.06
C ALA A 208 -20.14 -0.59 -8.81
N GLY A 209 -20.88 -1.21 -7.89
CA GLY A 209 -20.31 -1.73 -6.65
C GLY A 209 -19.30 -2.87 -6.85
N ASP A 210 -19.36 -3.57 -7.98
CA ASP A 210 -18.42 -4.62 -8.40
C ASP A 210 -17.26 -4.11 -9.24
N THR A 211 -17.16 -2.80 -9.44
CA THR A 211 -15.95 -2.18 -10.04
C THR A 211 -14.72 -2.57 -9.24
N VAL A 212 -13.69 -3.02 -9.94
CA VAL A 212 -12.38 -3.34 -9.31
C VAL A 212 -11.65 -2.06 -9.01
N VAL A 213 -11.11 -1.97 -7.81
CA VAL A 213 -10.28 -0.83 -7.37
C VAL A 213 -8.95 -1.30 -6.82
N SER A 214 -7.93 -0.46 -7.00
CA SER A 214 -6.63 -0.59 -6.36
C SER A 214 -6.68 0.00 -4.95
N MET A 215 -6.15 -0.77 -4.01
CA MET A 215 -5.88 -0.36 -2.63
C MET A 215 -4.37 -0.26 -2.35
N ASN A 216 -3.57 0.01 -3.38
CA ASN A 216 -2.10 0.04 -3.33
C ASN A 216 -1.44 -1.29 -2.93
N PHE A 217 -2.07 -2.42 -3.20
CA PHE A 217 -1.42 -3.71 -3.07
C PHE A 217 -0.84 -4.14 -4.42
N TRP A 218 0.41 -3.76 -4.65
CA TRP A 218 1.14 -3.98 -5.89
C TRP A 218 2.25 -5.00 -5.71
N GLY A 219 2.50 -5.80 -6.75
CA GLY A 219 3.65 -6.71 -6.84
C GLY A 219 4.54 -6.31 -8.01
N PHE A 220 5.83 -6.21 -7.75
CA PHE A 220 6.84 -5.77 -8.73
C PHE A 220 8.09 -6.64 -8.68
N THR A 221 8.88 -6.54 -9.74
CA THR A 221 10.29 -6.94 -9.74
C THR A 221 11.19 -5.69 -9.61
N PRO A 222 12.47 -5.84 -9.26
CA PRO A 222 13.40 -4.71 -9.14
C PRO A 222 13.56 -3.87 -10.42
N SER A 223 13.21 -4.40 -11.60
CA SER A 223 13.22 -3.64 -12.87
C SER A 223 12.34 -2.39 -12.83
N ILE A 224 11.32 -2.37 -11.96
CA ILE A 224 10.42 -1.22 -11.81
C ILE A 224 11.15 0.04 -11.29
N PHE A 225 12.27 -0.10 -10.58
CA PHE A 225 12.98 1.06 -10.05
C PHE A 225 13.52 1.99 -11.14
N GLY A 226 13.91 1.45 -12.29
CA GLY A 226 14.30 2.27 -13.43
C GLY A 226 13.13 3.08 -14.01
N GLU A 227 11.92 2.52 -14.01
CA GLU A 227 10.71 3.23 -14.41
C GLU A 227 10.30 4.30 -13.39
N LEU A 228 10.32 3.94 -12.08
CA LEU A 228 10.05 4.86 -10.98
C LEU A 228 10.96 6.08 -11.02
N GLU A 229 12.26 5.87 -11.22
CA GLU A 229 13.24 6.97 -11.30
C GLU A 229 12.96 7.90 -12.49
N ARG A 230 12.78 7.34 -13.70
CA ARG A 230 12.45 8.13 -14.89
C ARG A 230 11.17 8.93 -14.72
N TYR A 231 10.12 8.28 -14.21
CA TYR A 231 8.83 8.90 -13.99
C TYR A 231 8.89 10.00 -12.94
N PHE A 232 9.54 9.74 -11.81
CA PHE A 232 9.72 10.72 -10.75
C PHE A 232 10.55 11.92 -11.20
N HIS A 233 11.63 11.69 -11.96
CA HIS A 233 12.43 12.79 -12.53
C HIS A 233 11.62 13.64 -13.52
N ALA A 234 10.75 13.04 -14.35
CA ALA A 234 9.86 13.77 -15.23
C ALA A 234 8.83 14.61 -14.43
N PHE A 235 8.25 14.03 -13.38
CA PHE A 235 7.37 14.73 -12.45
C PHE A 235 8.07 15.95 -11.82
N LEU A 236 9.28 15.79 -11.31
CA LEU A 236 10.02 16.89 -10.67
C LEU A 236 10.35 18.04 -11.63
N ARG A 237 10.49 17.76 -12.95
CA ARG A 237 10.70 18.79 -13.99
C ARG A 237 9.42 19.47 -14.48
N SER A 238 8.26 18.90 -14.16
CA SER A 238 6.96 19.47 -14.56
C SER A 238 6.52 20.59 -13.61
N GLU A 239 5.47 21.32 -14.00
CA GLU A 239 4.82 22.32 -13.13
C GLU A 239 4.30 21.67 -11.83
N ALA A 240 3.82 20.42 -11.88
CA ALA A 240 3.38 19.69 -10.71
C ALA A 240 4.52 19.50 -9.70
N GLY A 241 5.75 19.24 -10.18
CA GLY A 241 6.93 19.12 -9.31
C GLY A 241 7.25 20.42 -8.56
N GLN A 242 6.87 21.56 -9.08
CA GLN A 242 7.05 22.86 -8.44
C GLN A 242 5.93 23.22 -7.44
N SER A 243 4.90 22.40 -7.31
CA SER A 243 3.80 22.61 -6.37
C SER A 243 4.17 22.13 -4.97
N VAL A 244 3.79 22.87 -3.93
CA VAL A 244 3.95 22.46 -2.53
C VAL A 244 3.05 21.28 -2.11
N LYS A 245 2.04 20.94 -2.94
CA LYS A 245 1.01 19.93 -2.61
C LYS A 245 0.97 18.74 -3.56
N ALA A 246 1.44 18.86 -4.80
CA ALA A 246 1.35 17.79 -5.79
C ALA A 246 2.13 16.55 -5.38
N GLU A 247 1.62 15.38 -5.75
CA GLU A 247 2.19 14.07 -5.42
C GLU A 247 2.36 13.23 -6.68
N CYS A 248 3.48 12.56 -6.78
CA CYS A 248 3.75 11.52 -7.77
C CYS A 248 3.14 10.20 -7.28
N LEU A 249 1.95 9.87 -7.76
CA LEU A 249 1.19 8.71 -7.29
C LEU A 249 1.58 7.44 -8.05
N LEU A 250 1.74 6.34 -7.33
CA LEU A 250 2.07 5.03 -7.90
C LEU A 250 0.99 4.53 -8.88
N PRO A 251 -0.32 4.60 -8.57
CA PRO A 251 -1.36 4.20 -9.53
C PRO A 251 -1.32 5.00 -10.83
N THR A 252 -1.08 6.32 -10.76
CA THR A 252 -0.98 7.18 -11.95
C THR A 252 0.22 6.77 -12.81
N MET A 253 1.38 6.54 -12.19
CA MET A 253 2.56 6.03 -12.93
C MET A 253 2.26 4.70 -13.61
N VAL A 254 1.62 3.76 -12.92
CA VAL A 254 1.24 2.47 -13.49
C VAL A 254 0.32 2.65 -14.69
N GLY A 255 -0.71 3.51 -14.59
CA GLY A 255 -1.61 3.84 -15.69
C GLY A 255 -0.88 4.40 -16.91
N ASP A 256 0.03 5.34 -16.71
CA ASP A 256 0.83 5.93 -17.78
C ASP A 256 1.76 4.89 -18.46
N LEU A 257 2.36 3.98 -17.68
CA LEU A 257 3.20 2.90 -18.24
C LEU A 257 2.36 1.86 -19.00
N LEU A 258 1.14 1.55 -18.56
CA LEU A 258 0.18 0.72 -19.28
C LEU A 258 -0.17 1.35 -20.64
N ALA A 259 -0.56 2.62 -20.66
CA ALA A 259 -0.91 3.36 -21.86
C ALA A 259 0.25 3.43 -22.88
N GLN A 260 1.49 3.43 -22.39
CA GLN A 260 2.71 3.40 -23.22
C GLN A 260 3.12 1.99 -23.65
N GLY A 261 2.43 0.94 -23.22
CA GLY A 261 2.80 -0.46 -23.50
C GLY A 261 4.11 -0.91 -22.84
N ARG A 262 4.56 -0.23 -21.80
CA ARG A 262 5.82 -0.49 -21.07
C ARG A 262 5.63 -1.37 -19.84
N LEU A 263 4.40 -1.57 -19.41
CA LEU A 263 4.04 -2.41 -18.27
C LEU A 263 2.79 -3.22 -18.62
N THR A 264 2.75 -4.47 -18.19
CA THR A 264 1.55 -5.29 -18.11
C THR A 264 1.27 -5.61 -16.65
N VAL A 265 0.01 -5.57 -16.22
CA VAL A 265 -0.36 -5.80 -14.83
C VAL A 265 -1.41 -6.89 -14.75
N SER A 266 -1.09 -8.00 -14.11
CA SER A 266 -2.07 -9.04 -13.77
C SER A 266 -2.90 -8.61 -12.57
N VAL A 267 -4.23 -8.68 -12.69
CA VAL A 267 -5.15 -8.39 -11.59
C VAL A 267 -5.49 -9.68 -10.86
N LEU A 268 -5.03 -9.77 -9.63
CA LEU A 268 -5.26 -10.90 -8.74
C LEU A 268 -6.52 -10.68 -7.92
N HIS A 269 -7.24 -11.74 -7.64
CA HIS A 269 -8.42 -11.71 -6.78
C HIS A 269 -8.10 -12.35 -5.43
N SER A 270 -8.56 -11.71 -4.36
CA SER A 270 -8.54 -12.28 -3.01
C SER A 270 -9.96 -12.58 -2.55
N ALA A 271 -10.13 -13.69 -1.82
CA ALA A 271 -11.39 -14.03 -1.18
C ALA A 271 -11.66 -13.18 0.08
N ASP A 272 -10.64 -12.52 0.59
CA ASP A 272 -10.71 -11.74 1.83
C ASP A 272 -11.32 -10.36 1.62
N ARG A 273 -11.77 -9.77 2.72
CA ARG A 273 -12.24 -8.39 2.73
C ARG A 273 -11.10 -7.45 3.08
N TRP A 274 -11.02 -6.36 2.33
CA TRP A 274 -10.21 -5.22 2.72
C TRP A 274 -10.98 -4.36 3.75
N PHE A 275 -10.27 -3.81 4.70
CA PHE A 275 -10.74 -2.70 5.54
C PHE A 275 -9.55 -1.83 5.98
N GLY A 276 -9.82 -0.55 6.21
CA GLY A 276 -8.81 0.43 6.61
C GLY A 276 -9.43 1.47 7.54
N MET A 277 -8.58 2.32 8.11
CA MET A 277 -8.95 3.42 8.99
C MET A 277 -8.83 4.76 8.27
N THR A 278 -9.78 5.06 7.38
CA THR A 278 -9.82 6.37 6.70
C THR A 278 -10.33 7.45 7.65
N TYR A 279 -11.35 7.14 8.45
CA TYR A 279 -11.97 8.01 9.43
C TYR A 279 -11.87 7.44 10.84
N HIS A 280 -11.97 8.30 11.85
CA HIS A 280 -11.93 7.87 13.26
C HIS A 280 -13.05 6.88 13.60
N GLU A 281 -14.20 7.06 12.98
CA GLU A 281 -15.41 6.26 13.13
C GLU A 281 -15.22 4.81 12.62
N ASP A 282 -14.28 4.60 11.69
CA ASP A 282 -13.96 3.26 11.19
C ASP A 282 -13.32 2.36 12.24
N ARG A 283 -12.69 2.95 13.28
CA ARG A 283 -11.90 2.22 14.28
C ARG A 283 -12.71 1.13 15.00
N ALA A 284 -13.93 1.44 15.44
CA ALA A 284 -14.75 0.47 16.15
C ALA A 284 -15.13 -0.73 15.27
N ARG A 285 -15.44 -0.49 13.99
CA ARG A 285 -15.74 -1.52 12.99
C ARG A 285 -14.52 -2.38 12.73
N VAL A 286 -13.37 -1.76 12.50
CA VAL A 286 -12.10 -2.46 12.26
C VAL A 286 -11.73 -3.36 13.44
N ALA A 287 -11.82 -2.84 14.68
CA ALA A 287 -11.54 -3.63 15.87
C ALA A 287 -12.49 -4.84 16.02
N GLN A 288 -13.77 -4.68 15.72
CA GLN A 288 -14.74 -5.79 15.75
C GLN A 288 -14.42 -6.87 14.70
N GLU A 289 -14.03 -6.48 13.48
CA GLU A 289 -13.65 -7.43 12.45
C GLU A 289 -12.38 -8.20 12.84
N LEU A 290 -11.36 -7.54 13.41
CA LEU A 290 -10.16 -8.21 13.91
C LEU A 290 -10.45 -9.19 15.05
N VAL A 291 -11.30 -8.81 16.02
CA VAL A 291 -11.73 -9.73 17.09
C VAL A 291 -12.36 -10.99 16.49
N LYS A 292 -13.27 -10.86 15.52
CA LYS A 292 -13.86 -12.02 14.84
C LYS A 292 -12.83 -12.91 14.17
N LEU A 293 -11.80 -12.33 13.55
CA LEU A 293 -10.73 -13.09 12.91
C LEU A 293 -9.92 -13.91 13.92
N HIS A 294 -9.67 -13.39 15.12
CA HIS A 294 -9.08 -14.13 16.23
C HIS A 294 -10.02 -15.23 16.74
N GLU A 295 -11.30 -14.91 16.99
CA GLU A 295 -12.31 -15.85 17.48
C GLU A 295 -12.54 -17.02 16.52
N THR A 296 -12.46 -16.78 15.21
CA THR A 296 -12.62 -17.81 14.18
C THR A 296 -11.32 -18.59 13.88
N GLY A 297 -10.23 -18.27 14.58
CA GLY A 297 -8.96 -18.97 14.45
C GLY A 297 -8.15 -18.61 13.20
N VAL A 298 -8.48 -17.53 12.49
CA VAL A 298 -7.66 -17.00 11.40
C VAL A 298 -6.33 -16.51 11.94
N TYR A 299 -6.36 -15.84 13.10
CA TYR A 299 -5.19 -15.42 13.85
C TYR A 299 -5.07 -16.15 15.19
N PRO A 300 -3.82 -16.41 15.66
CA PRO A 300 -3.57 -16.90 17.01
C PRO A 300 -3.94 -15.82 18.05
N ALA A 301 -3.95 -16.20 19.33
CA ALA A 301 -4.19 -15.25 20.41
C ALA A 301 -3.20 -14.06 20.38
N GLU A 302 -1.95 -14.30 20.00
CA GLU A 302 -0.93 -13.26 19.81
C GLU A 302 -0.24 -13.46 18.46
N LEU A 303 0.01 -12.37 17.72
CA LEU A 303 0.72 -12.37 16.44
C LEU A 303 2.24 -12.52 16.67
N ARG A 304 2.68 -13.70 17.13
CA ARG A 304 4.11 -14.02 17.40
C ARG A 304 4.52 -15.34 16.82
#